data_b800e8fcba2e48643a0ce7ee5908bf88
#
_entry.id   b800e8fcba2e48643a0ce7ee5908bf88
#
_cell.length_a   1.000
_cell.length_b   1.000
_cell.length_c   1.000
_cell.angle_alpha   90.00
_cell.angle_beta   90.00
_cell.angle_gamma   90.00
#
_symmetry.space_group_name_H-M   'P 1'
#
loop_
_entity.id
_entity.type
_entity.pdbx_description
1 polymer ?
#
loop_
_entity_poly.entity_id
_entity_poly.type
_entity_poly.pdbx_seq_one_letter_code
_entity_poly.pdbx_strand_id
1 'polypeptide(L)'
;LSPTRMKYANSRISELGAEEVPMYLPHDFERMIDETKPDIVIVTTVDRTHDDYIVRALEKGCDVVTEKPITIDERRAQRIIDAVKRTGHHVRVTFNYRYSPYHTKMRELIRDGAIGTPFQVHFEWLLNTTHGADYYRRWHSCKVNSGGLLVHKATHHFDLVNFWLNTEPEKVFALGSLNFYGKEAAEKRGVEKFYYRCHGQESAKGDPFAIDMETNPTLKALY
;
A
#
# COMPACT_ATOMS: atom_id res chain seq x y z
N LEU A 1 5.95 8.66 -11.06
CA LEU A 1 6.60 7.64 -11.90
C LEU A 1 8.01 8.09 -12.23
N SER A 2 8.97 7.16 -12.22
CA SER A 2 10.38 7.42 -12.49
C SER A 2 10.76 6.79 -13.84
N PRO A 3 11.29 7.57 -14.80
CA PRO A 3 11.78 7.01 -16.07
C PRO A 3 12.84 5.93 -15.87
N THR A 4 13.71 6.07 -14.86
CA THR A 4 14.71 5.05 -14.51
C THR A 4 14.08 3.72 -14.13
N ARG A 5 13.02 3.74 -13.30
CA ARG A 5 12.31 2.53 -12.90
C ARG A 5 11.56 1.86 -14.05
N MET A 6 11.00 2.65 -14.95
CA MET A 6 10.35 2.10 -16.17
C MET A 6 11.37 1.41 -17.07
N LYS A 7 12.54 2.03 -17.31
CA LYS A 7 13.63 1.41 -18.05
C LYS A 7 14.12 0.12 -17.38
N TYR A 8 14.30 0.15 -16.06
CA TYR A 8 14.67 -1.05 -15.31
C TYR A 8 13.61 -2.16 -15.44
N ALA A 9 12.33 -1.83 -15.38
CA ALA A 9 11.26 -2.82 -15.58
C ALA A 9 11.34 -3.45 -16.97
N ASN A 10 11.55 -2.65 -18.03
CA ASN A 10 11.71 -3.16 -19.38
C ASN A 10 12.97 -4.03 -19.53
N SER A 11 14.10 -3.66 -18.92
CA SER A 11 15.28 -4.53 -18.94
C SER A 11 15.01 -5.90 -18.30
N ARG A 12 14.21 -5.94 -17.22
CA ARG A 12 13.80 -7.21 -16.60
C ARG A 12 12.85 -8.02 -17.47
N ILE A 13 11.94 -7.36 -18.19
CA ILE A 13 11.05 -8.00 -19.16
C ILE A 13 11.86 -8.65 -20.28
N SER A 14 12.83 -7.92 -20.85
CA SER A 14 13.72 -8.43 -21.90
C SER A 14 14.60 -9.60 -21.42
N GLU A 15 15.13 -9.52 -20.18
CA GLU A 15 15.90 -10.62 -19.57
C GLU A 15 15.07 -11.91 -19.40
N LEU A 16 13.75 -11.78 -19.25
CA LEU A 16 12.81 -12.91 -19.19
C LEU A 16 12.37 -13.41 -20.60
N GLY A 17 12.91 -12.83 -21.66
CA GLY A 17 12.62 -13.23 -23.04
C GLY A 17 11.32 -12.67 -23.61
N ALA A 18 10.72 -11.66 -22.98
CA ALA A 18 9.54 -10.97 -23.48
C ALA A 18 9.91 -9.63 -24.15
N GLU A 19 9.03 -9.13 -25.00
CA GLU A 19 9.20 -7.83 -25.66
C GLU A 19 9.01 -6.68 -24.67
N GLU A 20 9.78 -5.61 -24.84
CA GLU A 20 9.61 -4.39 -24.06
C GLU A 20 8.23 -3.78 -24.27
N VAL A 21 7.66 -3.25 -23.19
CA VAL A 21 6.36 -2.59 -23.23
C VAL A 21 6.50 -1.08 -23.37
N PRO A 22 5.52 -0.38 -24.00
CA PRO A 22 5.55 1.06 -24.11
C PRO A 22 5.53 1.73 -22.74
N MET A 23 6.26 2.83 -22.60
CA MET A 23 6.38 3.59 -21.36
C MET A 23 5.67 4.94 -21.47
N TYR A 24 4.82 5.25 -20.51
CA TYR A 24 4.06 6.49 -20.45
C TYR A 24 4.34 7.26 -19.16
N LEU A 25 4.32 8.58 -19.24
CA LEU A 25 4.41 9.46 -18.07
C LEU A 25 3.02 9.64 -17.43
N PRO A 26 2.93 10.12 -16.17
CA PRO A 26 1.63 10.27 -15.49
C PRO A 26 0.61 11.14 -16.21
N HIS A 27 1.06 12.15 -16.95
CA HIS A 27 0.19 13.02 -17.74
C HIS A 27 -0.31 12.37 -19.05
N ASP A 28 0.27 11.25 -19.44
CA ASP A 28 -0.12 10.48 -20.62
C ASP A 28 -1.07 9.31 -20.28
N PHE A 29 -1.64 9.29 -19.07
CA PHE A 29 -2.42 8.14 -18.59
C PHE A 29 -3.59 7.79 -19.50
N GLU A 30 -4.39 8.78 -19.92
CA GLU A 30 -5.51 8.54 -20.84
C GLU A 30 -5.02 8.09 -22.22
N ARG A 31 -3.95 8.69 -22.72
CA ARG A 31 -3.32 8.27 -23.99
C ARG A 31 -2.86 6.82 -23.91
N MET A 32 -2.26 6.42 -22.78
CA MET A 32 -1.87 5.03 -22.54
C MET A 32 -3.06 4.09 -22.70
N ILE A 33 -4.20 4.41 -22.07
CA ILE A 33 -5.41 3.58 -22.17
C ILE A 33 -5.94 3.57 -23.60
N ASP A 34 -6.00 4.72 -24.26
CA ASP A 34 -6.53 4.84 -25.63
C ASP A 34 -5.67 4.07 -26.66
N GLU A 35 -4.35 4.04 -26.48
CA GLU A 35 -3.42 3.34 -27.36
C GLU A 35 -3.32 1.83 -27.06
N THR A 36 -3.31 1.44 -25.78
CA THR A 36 -3.11 0.04 -25.39
C THR A 36 -4.40 -0.73 -25.18
N LYS A 37 -5.53 -0.04 -24.99
CA LYS A 37 -6.88 -0.59 -24.78
C LYS A 37 -6.91 -1.76 -23.79
N PRO A 38 -6.44 -1.55 -22.55
CA PRO A 38 -6.41 -2.60 -21.56
C PRO A 38 -7.82 -2.88 -21.03
N ASP A 39 -8.15 -4.13 -20.73
CA ASP A 39 -9.37 -4.50 -20.01
C ASP A 39 -9.25 -4.14 -18.52
N ILE A 40 -8.02 -4.20 -17.97
CA ILE A 40 -7.74 -3.99 -16.54
C ILE A 40 -6.55 -3.06 -16.38
N VAL A 41 -6.69 -2.08 -15.48
CA VAL A 41 -5.60 -1.22 -15.04
C VAL A 41 -5.15 -1.63 -13.64
N ILE A 42 -3.85 -1.87 -13.43
CA ILE A 42 -3.26 -2.17 -12.13
C ILE A 42 -2.69 -0.89 -11.52
N VAL A 43 -3.25 -0.45 -10.38
CA VAL A 43 -2.83 0.77 -9.67
C VAL A 43 -1.96 0.42 -8.48
N THR A 44 -0.66 0.80 -8.55
CA THR A 44 0.35 0.56 -7.51
C THR A 44 1.14 1.83 -7.19
N THR A 45 0.48 2.96 -7.25
CA THR A 45 1.08 4.28 -7.02
C THR A 45 1.15 4.62 -5.52
N VAL A 46 1.43 5.88 -5.17
CA VAL A 46 1.33 6.33 -3.78
C VAL A 46 -0.14 6.41 -3.37
N ASP A 47 -0.48 5.93 -2.18
CA ASP A 47 -1.86 5.72 -1.71
C ASP A 47 -2.80 6.92 -1.97
N ARG A 48 -2.31 8.13 -1.75
CA ARG A 48 -3.08 9.37 -1.99
C ARG A 48 -3.48 9.60 -3.45
N THR A 49 -2.91 8.87 -4.39
CA THR A 49 -3.18 9.01 -5.82
C THR A 49 -4.00 7.87 -6.38
N HIS A 50 -4.29 6.84 -5.56
CA HIS A 50 -5.06 5.68 -6.02
C HIS A 50 -6.43 6.09 -6.56
N ASP A 51 -7.17 6.94 -5.83
CA ASP A 51 -8.52 7.36 -6.22
C ASP A 51 -8.54 8.07 -7.58
N ASP A 52 -7.53 8.89 -7.87
CA ASP A 52 -7.46 9.59 -9.15
C ASP A 52 -7.29 8.62 -10.32
N TYR A 53 -6.30 7.72 -10.23
CA TYR A 53 -6.08 6.73 -11.29
C TYR A 53 -7.22 5.71 -11.40
N ILE A 54 -7.81 5.30 -10.28
CA ILE A 54 -8.95 4.38 -10.28
C ILE A 54 -10.13 5.00 -11.01
N VAL A 55 -10.53 6.22 -10.63
CA VAL A 55 -11.68 6.90 -11.24
C VAL A 55 -11.46 7.11 -12.74
N ARG A 56 -10.29 7.60 -13.14
CA ARG A 56 -9.94 7.82 -14.55
C ARG A 56 -9.95 6.52 -15.36
N ALA A 57 -9.46 5.40 -14.80
CA ALA A 57 -9.50 4.11 -15.47
C ALA A 57 -10.93 3.60 -15.66
N LEU A 58 -11.78 3.69 -14.60
CA LEU A 58 -13.20 3.32 -14.69
C LEU A 58 -13.95 4.17 -15.74
N GLU A 59 -13.70 5.47 -15.79
CA GLU A 59 -14.31 6.39 -16.77
C GLU A 59 -13.84 6.11 -18.21
N LYS A 60 -12.68 5.49 -18.38
CA LYS A 60 -12.17 5.01 -19.67
C LYS A 60 -12.65 3.60 -20.02
N GLY A 61 -13.49 2.98 -19.22
CA GLY A 61 -14.07 1.67 -19.50
C GLY A 61 -13.18 0.48 -19.10
N CYS A 62 -12.26 0.67 -18.17
CA CYS A 62 -11.41 -0.40 -17.66
C CYS A 62 -11.84 -0.82 -16.25
N ASP A 63 -11.73 -2.11 -15.96
CA ASP A 63 -11.74 -2.60 -14.57
C ASP A 63 -10.42 -2.25 -13.89
N VAL A 64 -10.42 -2.24 -12.55
CA VAL A 64 -9.22 -1.85 -11.79
C VAL A 64 -8.87 -2.88 -10.74
N VAL A 65 -7.58 -3.21 -10.68
CA VAL A 65 -6.95 -3.89 -9.54
C VAL A 65 -6.03 -2.90 -8.86
N THR A 66 -6.23 -2.65 -7.57
CA THR A 66 -5.42 -1.66 -6.84
C THR A 66 -4.74 -2.25 -5.62
N GLU A 67 -3.55 -1.74 -5.31
CA GLU A 67 -2.90 -2.01 -4.03
C GLU A 67 -3.71 -1.43 -2.85
N LYS A 68 -3.49 -2.05 -1.70
CA LYS A 68 -4.03 -1.55 -0.42
C LYS A 68 -3.17 -0.36 0.10
N PRO A 69 -3.77 0.57 0.81
CA PRO A 69 -5.20 0.80 0.98
C PRO A 69 -5.84 1.27 -0.32
N ILE A 70 -7.14 1.12 -0.46
CA ILE A 70 -7.84 1.61 -1.66
C ILE A 70 -7.60 3.11 -1.90
N THR A 71 -7.52 3.88 -0.83
CA THR A 71 -7.15 5.30 -0.77
C THR A 71 -6.86 5.72 0.69
N ILE A 72 -6.72 7.01 0.97
CA ILE A 72 -6.24 7.53 2.26
C ILE A 72 -7.33 8.13 3.17
N ASP A 73 -8.51 8.41 2.67
CA ASP A 73 -9.62 9.01 3.41
C ASP A 73 -10.99 8.63 2.84
N GLU A 74 -12.04 8.89 3.63
CA GLU A 74 -13.42 8.53 3.30
C GLU A 74 -13.97 9.28 2.10
N ARG A 75 -13.60 10.54 1.91
CA ARG A 75 -14.07 11.34 0.77
C ARG A 75 -13.56 10.78 -0.57
N ARG A 76 -12.28 10.36 -0.59
CA ARG A 76 -11.67 9.73 -1.76
C ARG A 76 -12.24 8.34 -2.01
N ALA A 77 -12.51 7.58 -0.94
CA ALA A 77 -13.18 6.28 -1.04
C ALA A 77 -14.59 6.45 -1.62
N GLN A 78 -15.34 7.47 -1.20
CA GLN A 78 -16.67 7.76 -1.75
C GLN A 78 -16.60 8.10 -3.24
N ARG A 79 -15.61 8.87 -3.70
CA ARG A 79 -15.39 9.14 -5.14
C ARG A 79 -15.25 7.85 -5.96
N ILE A 80 -14.50 6.87 -5.43
CA ILE A 80 -14.33 5.58 -6.10
C ILE A 80 -15.67 4.83 -6.16
N ILE A 81 -16.40 4.76 -5.03
CA ILE A 81 -17.72 4.11 -4.97
C ILE A 81 -18.69 4.74 -5.98
N ASP A 82 -18.72 6.06 -6.06
CA ASP A 82 -19.58 6.79 -7.00
C ASP A 82 -19.18 6.51 -8.45
N ALA A 83 -17.88 6.40 -8.74
CA ALA A 83 -17.40 6.05 -10.07
C ALA A 83 -17.78 4.60 -10.44
N VAL A 84 -17.61 3.64 -9.55
CA VAL A 84 -18.06 2.25 -9.75
C VAL A 84 -19.55 2.19 -10.07
N LYS A 85 -20.38 2.89 -9.29
CA LYS A 85 -21.83 2.93 -9.52
C LYS A 85 -22.20 3.57 -10.87
N ARG A 86 -21.49 4.61 -11.26
CA ARG A 86 -21.76 5.36 -12.50
C ARG A 86 -21.32 4.60 -13.75
N THR A 87 -20.18 3.94 -13.69
CA THR A 87 -19.58 3.26 -14.85
C THR A 87 -20.00 1.80 -15.01
N GLY A 88 -20.38 1.14 -13.91
CA GLY A 88 -20.67 -0.30 -13.88
C GLY A 88 -19.41 -1.18 -13.90
N HIS A 89 -18.23 -0.60 -13.94
CA HIS A 89 -16.95 -1.32 -13.86
C HIS A 89 -16.56 -1.70 -12.44
N HIS A 90 -15.57 -2.57 -12.29
CA HIS A 90 -15.21 -3.17 -11.02
C HIS A 90 -13.85 -2.68 -10.49
N VAL A 91 -13.75 -2.57 -9.16
CA VAL A 91 -12.49 -2.32 -8.46
C VAL A 91 -12.21 -3.47 -7.50
N ARG A 92 -11.02 -4.06 -7.61
CA ARG A 92 -10.54 -5.08 -6.68
C ARG A 92 -9.32 -4.56 -5.92
N VAL A 93 -9.39 -4.58 -4.59
CA VAL A 93 -8.25 -4.25 -3.72
C VAL A 93 -7.46 -5.52 -3.41
N THR A 94 -6.13 -5.47 -3.54
CA THR A 94 -5.24 -6.62 -3.30
C THR A 94 -4.93 -6.79 -1.82
N PHE A 95 -5.84 -7.39 -1.07
CA PHE A 95 -5.59 -7.79 0.30
C PHE A 95 -4.86 -9.14 0.33
N ASN A 96 -3.57 -9.12 -0.02
CA ASN A 96 -2.75 -10.33 -0.22
C ASN A 96 -2.59 -11.20 1.04
N TYR A 97 -2.79 -10.67 2.25
CA TYR A 97 -2.75 -11.46 3.48
C TYR A 97 -3.82 -12.56 3.52
N ARG A 98 -4.97 -12.34 2.89
CA ARG A 98 -6.03 -13.36 2.78
C ARG A 98 -5.52 -14.67 2.17
N TYR A 99 -4.57 -14.59 1.24
CA TYR A 99 -4.06 -15.72 0.46
C TYR A 99 -2.85 -16.42 1.12
N SER A 100 -2.40 -15.96 2.28
CA SER A 100 -1.45 -16.73 3.09
C SER A 100 -2.08 -18.05 3.50
N PRO A 101 -1.41 -19.20 3.36
CA PRO A 101 -1.99 -20.52 3.63
C PRO A 101 -2.65 -20.64 5.00
N TYR A 102 -2.02 -20.06 6.04
CA TYR A 102 -2.57 -20.08 7.41
C TYR A 102 -3.82 -19.21 7.56
N HIS A 103 -3.89 -18.04 6.92
CA HIS A 103 -5.09 -17.19 6.97
C HIS A 103 -6.28 -17.81 6.23
N THR A 104 -6.00 -18.40 5.06
CA THR A 104 -7.01 -19.16 4.32
C THR A 104 -7.51 -20.35 5.14
N LYS A 105 -6.59 -21.10 5.77
CA LYS A 105 -6.94 -22.25 6.61
C LYS A 105 -7.76 -21.86 7.84
N MET A 106 -7.41 -20.76 8.50
CA MET A 106 -8.22 -20.23 9.61
C MET A 106 -9.65 -19.93 9.17
N ARG A 107 -9.84 -19.25 8.04
CA ARG A 107 -11.17 -18.99 7.49
C ARG A 107 -11.95 -20.26 7.21
N GLU A 108 -11.32 -21.26 6.60
CA GLU A 108 -11.96 -22.57 6.34
C GLU A 108 -12.45 -23.22 7.62
N LEU A 109 -11.59 -23.33 8.64
CA LEU A 109 -11.95 -23.94 9.93
C LEU A 109 -13.11 -23.21 10.62
N ILE A 110 -13.10 -21.88 10.61
CA ILE A 110 -14.18 -21.07 11.19
C ILE A 110 -15.49 -21.31 10.41
N ARG A 111 -15.43 -21.22 9.09
CA ARG A 111 -16.59 -21.44 8.20
C ARG A 111 -17.19 -22.84 8.37
N ASP A 112 -16.32 -23.84 8.52
CA ASP A 112 -16.72 -25.24 8.65
C ASP A 112 -17.17 -25.59 10.09
N GLY A 113 -17.23 -24.59 10.99
CA GLY A 113 -17.77 -24.72 12.34
C GLY A 113 -16.87 -25.38 13.36
N ALA A 114 -15.55 -25.48 13.10
CA ALA A 114 -14.59 -26.13 13.99
C ALA A 114 -14.57 -25.57 15.42
N ILE A 115 -14.92 -24.30 15.60
CA ILE A 115 -15.02 -23.62 16.90
C ILE A 115 -16.44 -23.16 17.24
N GLY A 116 -17.44 -23.60 16.47
CA GLY A 116 -18.79 -23.08 16.56
C GLY A 116 -18.92 -21.63 16.07
N THR A 117 -19.91 -20.90 16.56
CA THR A 117 -20.14 -19.50 16.21
C THR A 117 -19.21 -18.59 16.99
N PRO A 118 -18.28 -17.88 16.35
CA PRO A 118 -17.44 -16.90 17.03
C PRO A 118 -18.29 -15.71 17.53
N PHE A 119 -18.15 -15.34 18.79
CA PHE A 119 -18.80 -14.16 19.39
C PHE A 119 -17.83 -13.12 19.89
N GLN A 120 -16.52 -13.44 19.90
CA GLN A 120 -15.46 -12.51 20.28
C GLN A 120 -14.18 -12.85 19.52
N VAL A 121 -13.43 -11.80 19.14
CA VAL A 121 -12.07 -11.91 18.57
C VAL A 121 -11.14 -11.00 19.36
N HIS A 122 -10.03 -11.55 19.81
CA HIS A 122 -8.88 -10.78 20.24
C HIS A 122 -7.82 -10.84 19.14
N PHE A 123 -7.43 -9.70 18.63
CA PHE A 123 -6.43 -9.59 17.58
C PHE A 123 -5.31 -8.65 18.02
N GLU A 124 -4.09 -9.15 18.05
CA GLU A 124 -2.90 -8.39 18.38
C GLU A 124 -1.86 -8.52 17.26
N TRP A 125 -1.21 -7.42 16.93
CA TRP A 125 -0.14 -7.42 15.94
C TRP A 125 1.06 -6.60 16.42
N LEU A 126 2.14 -7.30 16.76
CA LEU A 126 3.42 -6.71 17.12
C LEU A 126 4.29 -6.61 15.85
N LEU A 127 4.39 -5.39 15.32
CA LEU A 127 5.14 -5.16 14.09
C LEU A 127 6.65 -5.14 14.37
N ASN A 128 7.41 -5.93 13.64
CA ASN A 128 8.86 -5.91 13.69
C ASN A 128 9.40 -4.49 13.43
N THR A 129 10.30 -4.01 14.28
CA THR A 129 10.83 -2.64 14.23
C THR A 129 11.59 -2.34 12.95
N THR A 130 12.31 -3.31 12.37
CA THR A 130 13.00 -3.14 11.08
C THR A 130 12.02 -2.81 9.97
N HIS A 131 10.90 -3.55 9.89
CA HIS A 131 9.83 -3.25 8.94
C HIS A 131 9.03 -2.01 9.35
N GLY A 132 8.77 -1.84 10.65
CA GLY A 132 8.03 -0.71 11.20
C GLY A 132 8.70 0.64 10.98
N ALA A 133 10.03 0.70 11.07
CA ALA A 133 10.79 1.93 10.85
C ALA A 133 10.53 2.57 9.48
N ASP A 134 10.29 1.78 8.45
CA ASP A 134 9.98 2.25 7.10
C ASP A 134 8.75 3.18 7.07
N TYR A 135 7.72 2.91 7.88
CA TYR A 135 6.51 3.72 7.94
C TYR A 135 6.73 5.12 8.52
N TYR A 136 7.85 5.34 9.18
CA TYR A 136 8.21 6.61 9.81
C TYR A 136 9.40 7.31 9.15
N ARG A 137 9.96 6.73 8.06
CA ARG A 137 11.16 7.25 7.40
C ARG A 137 11.02 7.52 5.92
N ARG A 138 9.92 7.07 5.30
CA ARG A 138 9.66 7.23 3.87
C ARG A 138 8.40 8.06 3.65
N TRP A 139 7.89 8.08 2.44
CA TRP A 139 6.70 8.86 2.06
C TRP A 139 5.46 8.54 2.90
N HIS A 140 5.35 7.33 3.41
CA HIS A 140 4.24 6.92 4.29
C HIS A 140 4.28 7.55 5.69
N SER A 141 5.41 8.13 6.10
CA SER A 141 5.48 8.91 7.34
C SER A 141 4.61 10.18 7.29
N CYS A 142 4.35 10.68 6.09
CA CYS A 142 3.47 11.83 5.88
C CYS A 142 2.02 11.36 5.74
N LYS A 143 1.19 11.67 6.72
CA LYS A 143 -0.23 11.29 6.76
C LYS A 143 -1.00 11.71 5.49
N VAL A 144 -0.64 12.85 4.89
CA VAL A 144 -1.21 13.32 3.62
C VAL A 144 -0.95 12.37 2.45
N ASN A 145 0.05 11.51 2.52
CA ASN A 145 0.37 10.53 1.48
C ASN A 145 -0.24 9.15 1.75
N SER A 146 -0.41 8.77 3.03
CA SER A 146 -0.71 7.41 3.46
C SER A 146 -1.99 7.26 4.28
N GLY A 147 -2.61 8.34 4.72
CA GLY A 147 -3.69 8.29 5.68
C GLY A 147 -3.24 7.95 7.12
N GLY A 148 -1.95 7.69 7.32
CA GLY A 148 -1.36 7.23 8.58
C GLY A 148 -1.35 5.71 8.71
N LEU A 149 -0.76 5.21 9.81
CA LEU A 149 -0.48 3.78 9.98
C LEU A 149 -1.76 2.92 10.03
N LEU A 150 -2.84 3.42 10.62
CA LEU A 150 -4.12 2.70 10.68
C LEU A 150 -4.73 2.49 9.28
N VAL A 151 -4.57 3.44 8.36
CA VAL A 151 -5.03 3.32 6.98
C VAL A 151 -4.02 2.52 6.15
N HIS A 152 -2.76 2.96 6.15
CA HIS A 152 -1.75 2.37 5.27
C HIS A 152 -1.43 0.91 5.60
N LYS A 153 -1.29 0.55 6.90
CA LYS A 153 -0.88 -0.81 7.33
C LYS A 153 -2.00 -1.60 7.95
N ALA A 154 -2.74 -1.03 8.91
CA ALA A 154 -3.70 -1.80 9.67
C ALA A 154 -4.95 -2.21 8.88
N THR A 155 -5.16 -1.67 7.67
CA THR A 155 -6.19 -2.16 6.74
C THR A 155 -6.09 -3.67 6.49
N HIS A 156 -4.87 -4.24 6.43
CA HIS A 156 -4.70 -5.70 6.35
C HIS A 156 -5.29 -6.42 7.55
N HIS A 157 -5.16 -5.85 8.74
CA HIS A 157 -5.59 -6.48 9.98
C HIS A 157 -7.11 -6.42 10.12
N PHE A 158 -7.72 -5.28 9.81
CA PHE A 158 -9.17 -5.13 9.76
C PHE A 158 -9.78 -6.05 8.69
N ASP A 159 -9.14 -6.08 7.52
CA ASP A 159 -9.55 -6.96 6.43
C ASP A 159 -9.51 -8.45 6.81
N LEU A 160 -8.47 -8.90 7.52
CA LEU A 160 -8.36 -10.28 7.96
C LEU A 160 -9.48 -10.68 8.91
N VAL A 161 -9.82 -9.84 9.89
CA VAL A 161 -10.91 -10.12 10.83
C VAL A 161 -12.23 -10.24 10.08
N ASN A 162 -12.53 -9.28 9.20
CA ASN A 162 -13.73 -9.33 8.37
C ASN A 162 -13.75 -10.57 7.46
N PHE A 163 -12.60 -10.92 6.87
CA PHE A 163 -12.44 -12.08 6.00
C PHE A 163 -12.67 -13.42 6.74
N TRP A 164 -12.14 -13.56 7.96
CA TRP A 164 -12.31 -14.78 8.75
C TRP A 164 -13.74 -14.98 9.23
N LEU A 165 -14.36 -13.88 9.69
CA LEU A 165 -15.72 -13.94 10.25
C LEU A 165 -16.82 -13.80 9.20
N ASN A 166 -16.47 -13.40 7.97
CA ASN A 166 -17.40 -13.05 6.90
C ASN A 166 -18.47 -12.04 7.36
N THR A 167 -18.02 -10.97 8.03
CA THR A 167 -18.87 -9.93 8.61
C THR A 167 -18.21 -8.56 8.50
N GLU A 168 -18.96 -7.52 8.77
CA GLU A 168 -18.50 -6.12 8.77
C GLU A 168 -18.73 -5.49 10.15
N PRO A 169 -17.89 -4.53 10.58
CA PRO A 169 -18.07 -3.84 11.85
C PRO A 169 -19.28 -2.90 11.79
N GLU A 170 -20.18 -3.00 12.77
CA GLU A 170 -21.31 -2.08 12.92
C GLU A 170 -20.88 -0.77 13.62
N LYS A 171 -19.98 -0.88 14.59
CA LYS A 171 -19.46 0.27 15.36
C LYS A 171 -17.96 0.10 15.59
N VAL A 172 -17.24 1.21 15.53
CA VAL A 172 -15.79 1.25 15.79
C VAL A 172 -15.48 2.32 16.82
N PHE A 173 -14.64 1.97 17.79
CA PHE A 173 -14.02 2.90 18.71
C PHE A 173 -12.51 2.66 18.68
N ALA A 174 -11.71 3.73 18.62
CA ALA A 174 -10.27 3.62 18.54
C ALA A 174 -9.57 4.64 19.43
N LEU A 175 -8.55 4.19 20.14
CA LEU A 175 -7.58 5.03 20.84
C LEU A 175 -6.19 4.71 20.32
N GLY A 176 -5.34 5.72 20.23
CA GLY A 176 -3.97 5.54 19.77
C GLY A 176 -3.04 6.60 20.32
N SER A 177 -1.76 6.26 20.43
CA SER A 177 -0.71 7.20 20.80
C SER A 177 0.57 6.91 20.05
N LEU A 178 1.38 7.95 19.81
CA LEU A 178 2.68 7.84 19.14
C LEU A 178 3.79 7.94 20.19
N ASN A 179 4.11 6.81 20.83
CA ASN A 179 5.01 6.79 21.99
C ASN A 179 6.49 6.64 21.63
N PHE A 180 6.81 5.97 20.52
CA PHE A 180 8.18 5.68 20.13
C PHE A 180 8.61 6.42 18.86
N TYR A 181 7.84 6.31 17.80
CA TYR A 181 8.10 7.02 16.55
C TYR A 181 7.56 8.46 16.60
N GLY A 182 7.95 9.27 15.63
CA GLY A 182 7.57 10.67 15.55
C GLY A 182 8.57 11.61 16.19
N LYS A 183 8.43 12.90 15.86
CA LYS A 183 9.37 13.95 16.22
C LYS A 183 9.51 14.10 17.74
N GLU A 184 8.40 14.28 18.43
CA GLU A 184 8.39 14.52 19.89
C GLU A 184 9.03 13.36 20.68
N ALA A 185 8.71 12.11 20.30
CA ALA A 185 9.28 10.95 20.95
C ALA A 185 10.78 10.79 20.63
N ALA A 186 11.21 11.18 19.43
CA ALA A 186 12.62 11.18 19.04
C ALA A 186 13.40 12.26 19.81
N GLU A 187 12.89 13.47 19.92
CA GLU A 187 13.49 14.57 20.70
C GLU A 187 13.63 14.19 22.18
N LYS A 188 12.63 13.55 22.78
CA LYS A 188 12.71 13.02 24.16
C LYS A 188 13.83 11.97 24.35
N ARG A 189 14.23 11.28 23.29
CA ARG A 189 15.37 10.33 23.30
C ARG A 189 16.69 10.99 22.91
N GLY A 190 16.75 12.32 22.77
CA GLY A 190 17.96 13.04 22.41
C GLY A 190 18.29 12.99 20.91
N VAL A 191 17.33 12.68 20.05
CA VAL A 191 17.51 12.75 18.59
C VAL A 191 17.26 14.18 18.13
N GLU A 192 18.32 14.88 17.74
CA GLU A 192 18.26 16.29 17.35
C GLU A 192 18.20 16.50 15.83
N LYS A 193 18.66 15.50 15.07
CA LYS A 193 18.77 15.60 13.60
C LYS A 193 17.88 14.58 12.92
N PHE A 194 17.08 15.04 11.97
CA PHE A 194 16.16 14.25 11.20
C PHE A 194 16.54 14.29 9.72
N TYR A 195 16.29 13.20 9.00
CA TYR A 195 16.45 13.15 7.55
C TYR A 195 15.21 12.52 6.90
N TYR A 196 14.90 12.95 5.69
CA TYR A 196 13.85 12.35 4.88
C TYR A 196 14.38 11.20 4.02
N ARG A 197 15.63 11.32 3.54
CA ARG A 197 16.35 10.27 2.82
C ARG A 197 17.73 10.13 3.45
N CYS A 198 18.19 8.91 3.67
CA CYS A 198 19.48 8.65 4.32
C CYS A 198 20.70 8.90 3.41
N HIS A 199 20.52 8.71 2.09
CA HIS A 199 21.64 8.85 1.15
C HIS A 199 22.28 10.26 1.22
N GLY A 200 23.60 10.30 1.44
CA GLY A 200 24.37 11.54 1.54
C GLY A 200 24.12 12.35 2.83
N GLN A 201 23.38 11.83 3.81
CA GLN A 201 23.08 12.52 5.05
C GLN A 201 23.99 12.04 6.19
N GLU A 202 24.76 12.95 6.77
CA GLU A 202 25.61 12.67 7.94
C GLU A 202 24.78 12.18 9.13
N SER A 203 23.56 12.72 9.31
CA SER A 203 22.63 12.33 10.38
C SER A 203 22.08 10.91 10.24
N ALA A 204 22.28 10.27 9.09
CA ALA A 204 21.91 8.86 8.88
C ALA A 204 23.01 7.89 9.30
N LYS A 205 24.22 8.36 9.54
CA LYS A 205 25.32 7.52 10.01
C LYS A 205 25.00 6.94 11.39
N GLY A 206 25.14 5.63 11.51
CA GLY A 206 24.84 4.91 12.75
C GLY A 206 23.36 4.61 12.98
N ASP A 207 22.48 5.03 12.07
CA ASP A 207 21.06 4.62 12.13
C ASP A 207 20.92 3.17 11.60
N PRO A 208 20.54 2.20 12.44
CA PRO A 208 20.42 0.80 12.04
C PRO A 208 19.31 0.54 11.02
N PHE A 209 18.43 1.51 10.79
CA PHE A 209 17.33 1.43 9.83
C PHE A 209 17.58 2.25 8.56
N ALA A 210 18.77 2.86 8.42
CA ALA A 210 19.13 3.56 7.19
C ALA A 210 19.30 2.56 6.04
N ILE A 211 18.69 2.86 4.89
CA ILE A 211 18.88 2.05 3.68
C ILE A 211 20.10 2.60 2.95
N ASP A 212 21.19 1.87 3.00
CA ASP A 212 22.40 2.19 2.25
C ASP A 212 22.26 1.65 0.81
N MET A 213 22.06 2.57 -0.13
CA MET A 213 21.95 2.22 -1.57
C MET A 213 23.29 1.86 -2.20
N GLU A 214 24.41 2.33 -1.63
CA GLU A 214 25.74 2.04 -2.19
C GLU A 214 26.14 0.58 -2.00
N THR A 215 25.68 -0.03 -0.93
CA THR A 215 25.95 -1.46 -0.62
C THR A 215 25.00 -2.42 -1.32
N ASN A 216 23.93 -1.91 -1.97
CA ASN A 216 22.94 -2.74 -2.65
C ASN A 216 22.84 -2.35 -4.14
N PRO A 217 23.47 -3.11 -5.06
CA PRO A 217 23.48 -2.80 -6.50
C PRO A 217 22.08 -2.68 -7.11
N THR A 218 21.14 -3.51 -6.67
CA THR A 218 19.75 -3.48 -7.16
C THR A 218 19.06 -2.18 -6.76
N LEU A 219 19.20 -1.76 -5.50
CA LEU A 219 18.64 -0.49 -5.04
C LEU A 219 19.29 0.70 -5.76
N LYS A 220 20.62 0.65 -5.98
CA LYS A 220 21.35 1.68 -6.72
C LYS A 220 20.85 1.82 -8.16
N ALA A 221 20.55 0.73 -8.84
CA ALA A 221 20.00 0.73 -10.20
C ALA A 221 18.57 1.30 -10.28
N LEU A 222 17.80 1.28 -9.18
CA LEU A 222 16.43 1.76 -9.10
C LEU A 222 16.30 3.27 -8.76
N TYR A 223 17.37 3.91 -8.35
CA TYR A 223 17.41 5.31 -7.92
C TYR A 223 18.41 6.14 -8.71
#